data_5532c18037b07e524105f6c29f5e3fa5
#
_entry.id   5532c18037b07e524105f6c29f5e3fa5
#
_cell.length_a   1.000
_cell.length_b   1.000
_cell.length_c   1.000
_cell.angle_alpha   90.00
_cell.angle_beta   90.00
_cell.angle_gamma   90.00
#
_symmetry.space_group_name_H-M   'P 1'
#
loop_
_entity.id
_entity.type
_entity.pdbx_description
1 polymer ?
#
loop_
_entity_poly.entity_id
_entity_poly.type
_entity_poly.pdbx_seq_one_letter_code
_entity_poly.pdbx_strand_id
1 'polypeptide(L)'
;MPLPEFSIHAPFALFERDDGGAWLLTEALSKVDVDLAGEADPAGVLGGLLSSLEAAARQGEWAALAADYALGAAGDPALRGVAHGARRLRAWRFAKVQALSAEALDAWLAERLSSLSEAGRCAGVAEVVPAFTEAEYVPRVEQVQRWIADGECYQINLTFPLDLRVFGHPLALYAALRTRQPVRYGAFIASGEGGVTLLSRSPELFFERQGARVVTRPMKGTAPRGLDAESDEARRAALEASPKERAENVMIVDLLRNDLGRLAAPGCVRVEALCVTEGYPTLWQMVATVAADLPGVPLAEIFCALFPCGSITGAPKIRAMQLIDRLEARSRAVYTGAIGYLAPGGDCRFNVAIRTLEIEADGRAQLGVGSGIVIDADPAREYAECLLKARFLTGFDPGFQLIETLRLENGVYPRLVGHLARLAASALALGFSYVEERVRLALDDLARREFSGVRRVRLTLAHDGSLALAHARLDDGVGREWSAVIASERLPADDYLRRHKTTVRGVYDAALAGLPAPDVFDTIFLNARGEVCEGARSTVFIEEGRVLLTPPLASGCLAGVLRAELLASGRAVEAVLTETDLHAASAAGALYLGNALRGLVRVRLGF
;
A
#
# COMPACT_ATOMS: atom_id res chain seq x y z
N MET A 1 29.63 -9.01 -9.11
CA MET A 1 30.02 -8.73 -7.72
C MET A 1 28.98 -9.37 -6.82
N PRO A 2 29.36 -10.01 -5.71
CA PRO A 2 28.37 -10.49 -4.76
C PRO A 2 27.52 -9.30 -4.29
N LEU A 3 26.21 -9.52 -4.17
CA LEU A 3 25.27 -8.52 -3.67
C LEU A 3 25.60 -8.23 -2.20
N PRO A 4 25.52 -6.97 -1.73
CA PRO A 4 25.89 -6.65 -0.36
C PRO A 4 24.98 -7.38 0.63
N GLU A 5 25.59 -8.07 1.59
CA GLU A 5 24.88 -8.58 2.76
C GLU A 5 24.47 -7.39 3.63
N PHE A 6 23.20 -7.05 3.64
CA PHE A 6 22.62 -6.14 4.62
C PHE A 6 21.24 -6.63 5.03
N SER A 7 20.84 -6.28 6.24
CA SER A 7 19.49 -6.62 6.74
C SER A 7 18.45 -5.73 6.09
N ILE A 8 17.36 -6.32 5.58
CA ILE A 8 16.18 -5.56 5.11
C ILE A 8 15.48 -4.79 6.25
N HIS A 9 15.88 -5.05 7.49
CA HIS A 9 15.42 -4.31 8.68
C HIS A 9 16.28 -3.06 8.96
N ALA A 10 17.42 -2.91 8.29
CA ALA A 10 18.22 -1.69 8.37
C ALA A 10 17.66 -0.63 7.40
N PRO A 11 17.95 0.67 7.64
CA PRO A 11 17.56 1.71 6.68
C PRO A 11 18.27 1.52 5.33
N PHE A 12 17.51 1.59 4.23
CA PHE A 12 18.03 1.60 2.86
C PHE A 12 17.09 2.36 1.93
N ALA A 13 17.58 2.72 0.74
CA ALA A 13 16.75 3.32 -0.28
C ALA A 13 17.07 2.75 -1.67
N LEU A 14 16.02 2.64 -2.49
CA LEU A 14 16.08 2.32 -3.91
C LEU A 14 15.52 3.50 -4.71
N PHE A 15 16.22 3.92 -5.76
CA PHE A 15 15.72 4.90 -6.71
C PHE A 15 15.86 4.34 -8.12
N GLU A 16 14.74 4.18 -8.83
CA GLU A 16 14.75 3.64 -10.18
C GLU A 16 15.41 4.61 -11.16
N ARG A 17 16.07 4.03 -12.16
CA ARG A 17 16.80 4.73 -13.23
C ARG A 17 16.07 4.57 -14.56
N ASP A 18 16.37 5.45 -15.50
CA ASP A 18 15.74 5.44 -16.83
C ASP A 18 16.03 4.17 -17.65
N ASP A 19 17.12 3.45 -17.31
CA ASP A 19 17.50 2.16 -17.92
C ASP A 19 16.81 0.94 -17.31
N GLY A 20 15.85 1.15 -16.40
CA GLY A 20 15.13 0.09 -15.67
C GLY A 20 15.89 -0.48 -14.48
N GLY A 21 17.14 -0.09 -14.27
CA GLY A 21 17.93 -0.40 -13.08
C GLY A 21 17.59 0.51 -11.90
N ALA A 22 18.41 0.47 -10.85
CA ALA A 22 18.24 1.33 -9.68
C ALA A 22 19.57 1.70 -9.01
N TRP A 23 19.54 2.81 -8.30
CA TRP A 23 20.50 3.11 -7.25
C TRP A 23 20.04 2.44 -5.96
N LEU A 24 20.87 1.58 -5.38
CA LEU A 24 20.67 0.97 -4.07
C LEU A 24 21.61 1.66 -3.07
N LEU A 25 21.02 2.38 -2.11
CA LEU A 25 21.71 3.11 -1.04
C LEU A 25 21.63 2.29 0.25
N THR A 26 22.77 2.01 0.86
CA THR A 26 22.89 1.20 2.08
C THR A 26 23.91 1.79 3.04
N GLU A 27 24.05 1.20 4.23
CA GLU A 27 24.94 1.69 5.29
C GLU A 27 24.58 3.12 5.69
N ALA A 28 23.39 3.27 6.28
CA ALA A 28 22.91 4.56 6.74
C ALA A 28 23.83 5.16 7.82
N LEU A 29 24.31 6.38 7.56
CA LEU A 29 25.18 7.15 8.45
C LEU A 29 24.38 7.95 9.47
N SER A 30 23.27 8.53 9.03
CA SER A 30 22.40 9.34 9.88
C SER A 30 20.98 9.41 9.30
N LYS A 31 20.01 9.69 10.17
CA LYS A 31 18.64 10.06 9.82
C LYS A 31 18.33 11.42 10.40
N VAL A 32 17.70 12.26 9.61
CA VAL A 32 17.07 13.52 10.02
C VAL A 32 15.57 13.38 9.81
N ASP A 33 14.78 13.74 10.80
CA ASP A 33 13.32 13.76 10.72
C ASP A 33 12.87 14.99 11.50
N VAL A 34 12.56 16.07 10.79
CA VAL A 34 12.27 17.38 11.39
C VAL A 34 10.90 17.85 10.93
N ASP A 35 10.09 18.27 11.88
CA ASP A 35 8.85 19.00 11.65
C ASP A 35 9.08 20.49 11.91
N LEU A 36 8.90 21.31 10.87
CA LEU A 36 9.07 22.76 10.94
C LEU A 36 7.75 23.48 11.33
N ALA A 37 6.71 22.75 11.71
CA ALA A 37 5.49 23.36 12.23
C ALA A 37 5.79 23.98 13.62
N GLY A 38 5.59 25.29 13.74
CA GLY A 38 5.88 26.00 14.99
C GLY A 38 7.28 26.61 15.12
N GLU A 39 8.17 26.36 14.14
CA GLU A 39 9.47 27.03 14.08
C GLU A 39 9.31 28.54 13.84
N ALA A 40 10.14 29.34 14.48
CA ALA A 40 10.14 30.80 14.32
C ALA A 40 10.65 31.23 12.93
N ASP A 41 11.66 30.51 12.43
CA ASP A 41 12.22 30.69 11.09
C ASP A 41 12.29 29.36 10.33
N PRO A 42 11.15 28.84 9.85
CA PRO A 42 11.11 27.56 9.15
C PRO A 42 11.91 27.58 7.84
N ALA A 43 11.99 28.74 7.15
CA ALA A 43 12.75 28.88 5.92
C ALA A 43 14.27 28.77 6.16
N GLY A 44 14.78 29.43 7.20
CA GLY A 44 16.19 29.34 7.58
C GLY A 44 16.59 27.94 8.04
N VAL A 45 15.73 27.27 8.83
CA VAL A 45 15.98 25.86 9.26
C VAL A 45 15.99 24.93 8.04
N LEU A 46 15.01 25.03 7.13
CA LEU A 46 14.97 24.24 5.89
C LEU A 46 16.20 24.48 5.03
N GLY A 47 16.56 25.75 4.81
CA GLY A 47 17.74 26.14 4.06
C GLY A 47 19.03 25.57 4.65
N GLY A 48 19.19 25.63 5.97
CA GLY A 48 20.33 25.06 6.69
C GLY A 48 20.43 23.53 6.55
N LEU A 49 19.31 22.82 6.67
CA LEU A 49 19.27 21.37 6.48
C LEU A 49 19.65 20.96 5.06
N LEU A 50 19.07 21.58 4.02
CA LEU A 50 19.39 21.29 2.64
C LEU A 50 20.84 21.63 2.29
N SER A 51 21.37 22.75 2.81
CA SER A 51 22.77 23.13 2.65
C SER A 51 23.73 22.14 3.32
N SER A 52 23.37 21.61 4.50
CA SER A 52 24.14 20.57 5.18
C SER A 52 24.20 19.27 4.37
N LEU A 53 23.07 18.85 3.79
CA LEU A 53 23.00 17.67 2.93
C LEU A 53 23.81 17.87 1.65
N GLU A 54 23.74 19.04 1.03
CA GLU A 54 24.55 19.37 -0.14
C GLU A 54 26.05 19.40 0.17
N ALA A 55 26.44 19.89 1.35
CA ALA A 55 27.83 19.84 1.80
C ALA A 55 28.34 18.41 2.01
N ALA A 56 27.50 17.53 2.61
CA ALA A 56 27.82 16.11 2.77
C ALA A 56 27.95 15.40 1.40
N ALA A 57 27.08 15.71 0.45
CA ALA A 57 27.15 15.19 -0.91
C ALA A 57 28.46 15.62 -1.63
N ARG A 58 28.93 16.85 -1.43
CA ARG A 58 30.24 17.30 -1.95
C ARG A 58 31.41 16.54 -1.33
N GLN A 59 31.23 15.93 -0.15
CA GLN A 59 32.21 15.06 0.51
C GLN A 59 32.11 13.59 0.08
N GLY A 60 31.25 13.26 -0.88
CA GLY A 60 31.11 11.92 -1.45
C GLY A 60 29.97 11.08 -0.88
N GLU A 61 29.12 11.63 -0.01
CA GLU A 61 27.98 10.91 0.54
C GLU A 61 26.76 10.96 -0.40
N TRP A 62 25.89 9.98 -0.23
CA TRP A 62 24.56 9.98 -0.83
C TRP A 62 23.50 10.32 0.21
N ALA A 63 22.43 10.99 -0.20
CA ALA A 63 21.28 11.21 0.66
C ALA A 63 19.96 10.83 -0.07
N ALA A 64 19.05 10.18 0.65
CA ALA A 64 17.64 10.08 0.28
C ALA A 64 16.86 11.14 1.03
N LEU A 65 15.87 11.76 0.37
CA LEU A 65 15.03 12.80 0.95
C LEU A 65 13.55 12.52 0.66
N ALA A 66 12.71 12.88 1.64
CA ALA A 66 11.27 12.94 1.48
C ALA A 66 10.75 14.22 2.15
N ALA A 67 10.06 15.05 1.38
CA ALA A 67 9.49 16.33 1.80
C ALA A 67 7.96 16.25 1.74
N ASP A 68 7.29 16.54 2.85
CA ASP A 68 5.84 16.60 2.90
C ASP A 68 5.33 17.87 2.19
N TYR A 69 4.16 17.81 1.57
CA TYR A 69 3.55 18.93 0.83
C TYR A 69 3.50 20.23 1.65
N ALA A 70 3.11 20.13 2.93
CA ALA A 70 2.98 21.27 3.83
C ALA A 70 4.31 22.02 4.08
N LEU A 71 5.46 21.39 3.79
CA LEU A 71 6.76 22.04 3.87
C LEU A 71 6.88 23.24 2.92
N GLY A 72 6.10 23.27 1.83
CA GLY A 72 6.03 24.42 0.92
C GLY A 72 5.59 25.72 1.58
N ALA A 73 4.85 25.63 2.67
CA ALA A 73 4.48 26.82 3.45
C ALA A 73 5.64 27.41 4.28
N ALA A 74 6.76 26.70 4.41
CA ALA A 74 7.95 27.22 5.11
C ALA A 74 8.69 28.30 4.28
N GLY A 75 8.59 28.22 2.96
CA GLY A 75 9.36 29.10 2.04
C GLY A 75 8.72 30.46 1.76
N ASP A 76 7.45 30.69 2.07
CA ASP A 76 6.75 31.93 1.71
C ASP A 76 5.96 32.53 2.90
N PRO A 77 6.21 33.80 3.26
CA PRO A 77 5.50 34.48 4.34
C PRO A 77 3.96 34.53 4.16
N ALA A 78 3.46 34.54 2.92
CA ALA A 78 2.02 34.56 2.61
C ALA A 78 1.33 33.22 2.97
N LEU A 79 2.11 32.18 3.23
CA LEU A 79 1.63 30.86 3.62
C LEU A 79 1.83 30.54 5.11
N ARG A 80 2.22 31.50 5.96
CA ARG A 80 2.49 31.27 7.40
C ARG A 80 1.30 30.69 8.16
N GLY A 81 0.08 31.00 7.75
CA GLY A 81 -1.17 30.49 8.35
C GLY A 81 -1.74 29.26 7.64
N VAL A 82 -1.09 28.81 6.59
CA VAL A 82 -1.52 27.74 5.70
C VAL A 82 -0.72 26.49 6.00
N ALA A 83 -1.33 25.47 6.42
CA ALA A 83 -0.97 24.06 6.28
C ALA A 83 -1.61 23.21 7.37
N HIS A 84 -2.52 22.36 6.99
CA HIS A 84 -2.93 21.25 7.84
C HIS A 84 -1.80 20.20 7.88
N GLY A 85 -1.31 19.89 9.09
CA GLY A 85 -0.35 18.84 9.34
C GLY A 85 1.11 19.28 9.48
N ALA A 86 1.96 18.27 9.63
CA ALA A 86 3.39 18.43 9.82
C ALA A 86 4.07 19.03 8.58
N ARG A 87 4.98 19.98 8.79
CA ARG A 87 5.89 20.52 7.75
C ARG A 87 7.18 19.72 7.79
N ARG A 88 7.11 18.45 7.42
CA ARG A 88 8.15 17.47 7.68
C ARG A 88 9.15 17.36 6.52
N LEU A 89 10.44 17.36 6.87
CA LEU A 89 11.53 16.92 6.02
C LEU A 89 12.18 15.69 6.65
N ARG A 90 12.26 14.60 5.89
CA ARG A 90 12.99 13.39 6.26
C ARG A 90 14.17 13.22 5.33
N ALA A 91 15.34 12.93 5.89
CA ALA A 91 16.53 12.65 5.10
C ALA A 91 17.36 11.54 5.76
N TRP A 92 17.98 10.71 4.93
CA TRP A 92 18.87 9.62 5.31
C TRP A 92 20.18 9.78 4.54
N ARG A 93 21.31 9.82 5.23
CA ARG A 93 22.63 9.84 4.60
C ARG A 93 23.17 8.41 4.55
N PHE A 94 23.83 8.06 3.45
CA PHE A 94 24.33 6.71 3.19
C PHE A 94 25.80 6.75 2.77
N ALA A 95 26.58 5.79 3.33
CA ALA A 95 27.99 5.64 3.00
C ALA A 95 28.20 4.87 1.70
N LYS A 96 27.23 4.03 1.30
CA LYS A 96 27.39 3.10 0.19
C LYS A 96 26.25 3.19 -0.81
N VAL A 97 26.61 3.19 -2.08
CA VAL A 97 25.69 3.11 -3.20
C VAL A 97 26.15 2.03 -4.17
N GLN A 98 25.19 1.33 -4.74
CA GLN A 98 25.40 0.39 -5.82
C GLN A 98 24.45 0.69 -6.98
N ALA A 99 25.02 0.81 -8.19
CA ALA A 99 24.22 0.85 -9.41
C ALA A 99 23.84 -0.59 -9.80
N LEU A 100 22.57 -0.89 -9.78
CA LEU A 100 22.01 -2.16 -10.23
C LEU A 100 21.49 -1.99 -11.66
N SER A 101 21.81 -2.91 -12.59
CA SER A 101 21.08 -3.02 -13.85
C SER A 101 19.66 -3.52 -13.60
N ALA A 102 18.79 -3.53 -14.61
CA ALA A 102 17.44 -4.07 -14.48
C ALA A 102 17.45 -5.54 -14.00
N GLU A 103 18.30 -6.38 -14.61
CA GLU A 103 18.44 -7.79 -14.26
C GLU A 103 19.04 -7.96 -12.85
N ALA A 104 20.01 -7.13 -12.48
CA ALA A 104 20.61 -7.19 -11.15
C ALA A 104 19.61 -6.75 -10.06
N LEU A 105 18.75 -5.77 -10.34
CA LEU A 105 17.66 -5.36 -9.45
C LEU A 105 16.64 -6.48 -9.27
N ASP A 106 16.23 -7.13 -10.37
CA ASP A 106 15.28 -8.25 -10.32
C ASP A 106 15.85 -9.43 -9.53
N ALA A 107 17.12 -9.77 -9.74
CA ALA A 107 17.81 -10.81 -8.98
C ALA A 107 17.92 -10.47 -7.50
N TRP A 108 18.27 -9.21 -7.18
CA TRP A 108 18.34 -8.72 -5.80
C TRP A 108 16.99 -8.79 -5.09
N LEU A 109 15.91 -8.34 -5.76
CA LEU A 109 14.55 -8.43 -5.22
C LEU A 109 14.17 -9.89 -4.98
N ALA A 110 14.38 -10.78 -5.96
CA ALA A 110 14.07 -12.20 -5.85
C ALA A 110 14.80 -12.86 -4.66
N GLU A 111 16.09 -12.56 -4.49
CA GLU A 111 16.88 -13.06 -3.36
C GLU A 111 16.32 -12.60 -2.01
N ARG A 112 16.01 -11.29 -1.87
CA ARG A 112 15.46 -10.75 -0.62
C ARG A 112 14.08 -11.30 -0.31
N LEU A 113 13.22 -11.44 -1.32
CA LEU A 113 11.89 -12.01 -1.16
C LEU A 113 11.93 -13.51 -0.81
N SER A 114 12.93 -14.25 -1.30
CA SER A 114 13.09 -15.68 -0.98
C SER A 114 13.32 -15.93 0.51
N SER A 115 13.94 -14.99 1.23
CA SER A 115 14.17 -15.08 2.68
C SER A 115 12.93 -14.80 3.52
N LEU A 116 11.86 -14.26 2.93
CA LEU A 116 10.60 -13.97 3.63
C LEU A 116 9.75 -15.23 3.78
N SER A 117 8.92 -15.28 4.82
CA SER A 117 7.86 -16.28 4.96
C SER A 117 6.86 -16.21 3.80
N GLU A 118 6.04 -17.25 3.60
CA GLU A 118 4.95 -17.23 2.61
C GLU A 118 4.04 -16.00 2.80
N ALA A 119 3.62 -15.73 4.04
CA ALA A 119 2.80 -14.57 4.36
C ALA A 119 3.52 -13.24 4.08
N GLY A 120 4.84 -13.16 4.33
CA GLY A 120 5.65 -11.98 4.02
C GLY A 120 5.78 -11.71 2.52
N ARG A 121 5.84 -12.76 1.69
CA ARG A 121 5.87 -12.64 0.22
C ARG A 121 4.51 -12.29 -0.38
N CYS A 122 3.43 -12.70 0.27
CA CYS A 122 2.06 -12.43 -0.15
C CYS A 122 1.66 -11.03 0.33
N ALA A 123 1.96 -10.00 -0.45
CA ALA A 123 1.73 -8.63 -0.07
C ALA A 123 0.60 -7.99 -0.89
N GLY A 124 -0.13 -7.08 -0.26
CA GLY A 124 -1.23 -6.35 -0.87
C GLY A 124 -1.80 -5.30 0.07
N VAL A 125 -3.00 -4.82 -0.25
CA VAL A 125 -3.70 -3.83 0.57
C VAL A 125 -5.07 -4.33 1.00
N ALA A 126 -5.52 -3.83 2.15
CA ALA A 126 -6.78 -4.15 2.78
C ALA A 126 -7.42 -2.90 3.38
N GLU A 127 -8.71 -2.99 3.72
CA GLU A 127 -9.44 -1.95 4.48
C GLU A 127 -9.34 -0.56 3.82
N VAL A 128 -9.46 -0.50 2.48
CA VAL A 128 -9.32 0.76 1.73
C VAL A 128 -10.56 1.63 1.96
N VAL A 129 -10.36 2.79 2.59
CA VAL A 129 -11.43 3.74 2.93
C VAL A 129 -11.06 5.13 2.42
N PRO A 130 -11.81 5.70 1.45
CA PRO A 130 -11.64 7.09 1.04
C PRO A 130 -12.00 8.05 2.18
N ALA A 131 -11.21 9.11 2.38
CA ALA A 131 -11.51 10.14 3.37
C ALA A 131 -12.72 11.00 3.01
N PHE A 132 -13.09 11.04 1.73
CA PHE A 132 -14.33 11.65 1.24
C PHE A 132 -15.15 10.63 0.46
N THR A 133 -16.45 10.63 0.72
CA THR A 133 -17.45 10.03 -0.17
C THR A 133 -17.69 10.95 -1.37
N GLU A 134 -18.31 10.45 -2.45
CA GLU A 134 -18.71 11.28 -3.59
C GLU A 134 -19.58 12.46 -3.15
N ALA A 135 -20.55 12.21 -2.25
CA ALA A 135 -21.45 13.23 -1.71
C ALA A 135 -20.73 14.36 -0.95
N GLU A 136 -19.56 14.06 -0.36
CA GLU A 136 -18.72 15.05 0.32
C GLU A 136 -17.75 15.75 -0.63
N TYR A 137 -17.32 15.07 -1.70
CA TYR A 137 -16.39 15.61 -2.69
C TYR A 137 -17.04 16.60 -3.65
N VAL A 138 -18.22 16.28 -4.15
CA VAL A 138 -18.98 17.12 -5.12
C VAL A 138 -19.10 18.58 -4.67
N PRO A 139 -19.57 18.90 -3.44
CA PRO A 139 -19.69 20.31 -3.01
C PRO A 139 -18.34 21.05 -2.95
N ARG A 140 -17.24 20.32 -2.74
CA ARG A 140 -15.89 20.90 -2.75
C ARG A 140 -15.46 21.31 -4.15
N VAL A 141 -15.75 20.47 -5.15
CA VAL A 141 -15.51 20.80 -6.57
C VAL A 141 -16.31 22.03 -6.97
N GLU A 142 -17.60 22.07 -6.64
CA GLU A 142 -18.46 23.24 -6.91
C GLU A 142 -17.94 24.51 -6.23
N GLN A 143 -17.35 24.40 -5.04
CA GLN A 143 -16.72 25.53 -4.37
C GLN A 143 -15.48 26.02 -5.12
N VAL A 144 -14.67 25.12 -5.66
CA VAL A 144 -13.52 25.48 -6.52
C VAL A 144 -14.01 26.21 -7.78
N GLN A 145 -15.05 25.70 -8.43
CA GLN A 145 -15.62 26.33 -9.62
C GLN A 145 -16.14 27.75 -9.33
N ARG A 146 -16.77 27.97 -8.16
CA ARG A 146 -17.16 29.34 -7.73
C ARG A 146 -15.93 30.24 -7.59
N TRP A 147 -14.84 29.78 -6.95
CA TRP A 147 -13.63 30.58 -6.83
C TRP A 147 -12.95 30.88 -8.18
N ILE A 148 -13.02 29.91 -9.13
CA ILE A 148 -12.53 30.16 -10.49
C ILE A 148 -13.40 31.25 -11.19
N ALA A 149 -14.73 31.18 -11.07
CA ALA A 149 -15.63 32.17 -11.61
C ALA A 149 -15.44 33.56 -10.98
N ASP A 150 -15.08 33.61 -9.69
CA ASP A 150 -14.77 34.85 -8.96
C ASP A 150 -13.36 35.40 -9.28
N GLY A 151 -12.57 34.68 -10.11
CA GLY A 151 -11.21 35.08 -10.51
C GLY A 151 -10.13 34.85 -9.45
N GLU A 152 -10.40 34.04 -8.41
CA GLU A 152 -9.47 33.74 -7.34
C GLU A 152 -8.33 32.79 -7.77
N CYS A 153 -8.61 31.88 -8.71
CA CYS A 153 -7.66 30.93 -9.28
C CYS A 153 -8.11 30.47 -10.67
N TYR A 154 -7.22 29.83 -11.41
CA TYR A 154 -7.51 29.20 -12.71
C TYR A 154 -7.77 27.69 -12.57
N GLN A 155 -7.09 27.06 -11.61
CA GLN A 155 -7.15 25.63 -11.32
C GLN A 155 -6.76 25.37 -9.88
N ILE A 156 -7.38 24.37 -9.26
CA ILE A 156 -6.96 23.79 -7.98
C ILE A 156 -6.84 22.27 -8.14
N ASN A 157 -5.73 21.69 -7.68
CA ASN A 157 -5.63 20.25 -7.51
C ASN A 157 -6.27 19.84 -6.18
N LEU A 158 -7.52 19.38 -6.21
CA LEU A 158 -8.27 18.93 -5.03
C LEU A 158 -7.95 17.48 -4.73
N THR A 159 -7.56 17.19 -3.47
CA THR A 159 -7.07 15.87 -3.08
C THR A 159 -7.73 15.33 -1.82
N PHE A 160 -7.63 14.02 -1.64
CA PHE A 160 -7.96 13.33 -0.39
C PHE A 160 -7.16 12.04 -0.25
N PRO A 161 -6.89 11.59 0.99
CA PRO A 161 -6.25 10.31 1.20
C PRO A 161 -7.25 9.15 1.15
N LEU A 162 -6.74 7.99 0.76
CA LEU A 162 -7.31 6.69 1.04
C LEU A 162 -6.54 6.13 2.24
N ASP A 163 -7.22 5.91 3.36
CA ASP A 163 -6.68 5.17 4.49
C ASP A 163 -6.77 3.68 4.16
N LEU A 164 -5.72 2.93 4.43
CA LEU A 164 -5.64 1.51 4.10
C LEU A 164 -4.65 0.78 5.01
N ARG A 165 -4.63 -0.52 4.90
CA ARG A 165 -3.63 -1.38 5.56
C ARG A 165 -2.83 -2.15 4.50
N VAL A 166 -1.51 -2.13 4.62
CA VAL A 166 -0.63 -3.02 3.88
C VAL A 166 -0.46 -4.32 4.68
N PHE A 167 -0.62 -5.46 4.02
CA PHE A 167 -0.27 -6.77 4.55
C PHE A 167 0.88 -7.38 3.74
N GLY A 168 1.60 -8.33 4.32
CA GLY A 168 2.86 -8.83 3.78
C GLY A 168 3.99 -7.81 3.94
N HIS A 169 5.14 -8.10 3.35
CA HIS A 169 6.30 -7.23 3.45
C HIS A 169 6.25 -6.09 2.42
N PRO A 170 6.48 -4.82 2.79
CA PRO A 170 6.41 -3.69 1.85
C PRO A 170 7.32 -3.83 0.62
N LEU A 171 8.49 -4.50 0.75
CA LEU A 171 9.37 -4.77 -0.39
C LEU A 171 8.74 -5.75 -1.39
N ALA A 172 7.93 -6.71 -0.92
CA ALA A 172 7.18 -7.61 -1.80
C ALA A 172 6.10 -6.86 -2.58
N LEU A 173 5.40 -5.94 -1.91
CA LEU A 173 4.44 -5.06 -2.58
C LEU A 173 5.13 -4.17 -3.62
N TYR A 174 6.29 -3.58 -3.28
CA TYR A 174 7.08 -2.78 -4.22
C TYR A 174 7.48 -3.58 -5.47
N ALA A 175 8.00 -4.79 -5.29
CA ALA A 175 8.42 -5.65 -6.41
C ALA A 175 7.23 -5.99 -7.33
N ALA A 176 6.08 -6.32 -6.76
CA ALA A 176 4.86 -6.62 -7.52
C ALA A 176 4.35 -5.39 -8.29
N LEU A 177 4.29 -4.23 -7.64
CA LEU A 177 3.85 -2.98 -8.28
C LEU A 177 4.85 -2.49 -9.33
N ARG A 178 6.16 -2.73 -9.17
CA ARG A 178 7.18 -2.40 -10.16
C ARG A 178 6.91 -3.14 -11.48
N THR A 179 6.58 -4.40 -11.43
CA THR A 179 6.22 -5.20 -12.61
C THR A 179 4.90 -4.76 -13.23
N ARG A 180 3.88 -4.50 -12.40
CA ARG A 180 2.55 -4.10 -12.86
C ARG A 180 2.50 -2.71 -13.47
N GLN A 181 3.26 -1.79 -12.90
CA GLN A 181 3.28 -0.38 -13.31
C GLN A 181 4.70 0.15 -13.35
N PRO A 182 5.45 -0.12 -14.41
CA PRO A 182 6.76 0.46 -14.60
C PRO A 182 6.67 1.97 -14.72
N VAL A 183 7.56 2.68 -14.01
CA VAL A 183 7.66 4.15 -14.01
C VAL A 183 9.13 4.56 -14.02
N ARG A 184 9.42 5.80 -14.39
CA ARG A 184 10.80 6.31 -14.46
C ARG A 184 11.34 6.80 -13.10
N TYR A 185 10.47 7.24 -12.20
CA TYR A 185 10.87 7.90 -10.96
C TYR A 185 10.37 7.13 -9.74
N GLY A 186 10.39 5.79 -9.84
CA GLY A 186 10.06 4.91 -8.75
C GLY A 186 11.07 5.02 -7.60
N ALA A 187 10.58 4.93 -6.36
CA ALA A 187 11.42 4.94 -5.17
C ALA A 187 10.88 4.03 -4.07
N PHE A 188 11.79 3.48 -3.28
CA PHE A 188 11.47 2.75 -2.06
C PHE A 188 12.44 3.18 -0.97
N ILE A 189 11.95 3.68 0.15
CA ILE A 189 12.77 4.08 1.29
C ILE A 189 12.26 3.37 2.53
N ALA A 190 13.09 2.50 3.10
CA ALA A 190 12.85 1.88 4.39
C ALA A 190 13.60 2.66 5.47
N SER A 191 12.91 3.14 6.48
CA SER A 191 13.54 3.88 7.60
C SER A 191 14.20 2.99 8.64
N GLY A 192 14.17 1.67 8.47
CA GLY A 192 14.63 0.67 9.42
C GLY A 192 13.50 0.18 10.34
N GLU A 193 13.85 -0.66 11.30
CA GLU A 193 12.91 -1.31 12.21
C GLU A 193 12.05 -0.27 12.97
N GLY A 194 10.74 -0.49 13.00
CA GLY A 194 9.77 0.42 13.64
C GLY A 194 9.57 1.75 12.92
N GLY A 195 10.25 2.00 11.80
CA GLY A 195 10.15 3.22 11.02
C GLY A 195 9.12 3.15 9.88
N VAL A 196 8.82 4.31 9.32
CA VAL A 196 7.94 4.44 8.14
C VAL A 196 8.64 3.93 6.89
N THR A 197 7.89 3.28 6.01
CA THR A 197 8.33 2.91 4.66
C THR A 197 7.62 3.78 3.63
N LEU A 198 8.37 4.37 2.70
CA LEU A 198 7.84 5.11 1.56
C LEU A 198 7.98 4.23 0.31
N LEU A 199 6.85 3.96 -0.35
CA LEU A 199 6.78 3.22 -1.60
C LEU A 199 6.17 4.13 -2.68
N SER A 200 6.98 4.59 -3.62
CA SER A 200 6.57 5.52 -4.67
C SER A 200 6.62 4.86 -6.05
N ARG A 201 5.51 4.93 -6.77
CA ARG A 201 5.41 4.58 -8.20
C ARG A 201 5.14 5.83 -9.03
N SER A 202 5.88 6.91 -8.74
CA SER A 202 5.68 8.19 -9.40
C SER A 202 6.11 8.16 -10.87
N PRO A 203 5.26 8.63 -11.79
CA PRO A 203 5.62 8.80 -13.19
C PRO A 203 6.22 10.17 -13.47
N GLU A 204 6.17 11.13 -12.53
CA GLU A 204 6.44 12.55 -12.78
C GLU A 204 7.74 13.02 -12.14
N LEU A 205 8.59 13.67 -12.94
CA LEU A 205 9.78 14.36 -12.47
C LEU A 205 9.41 15.71 -11.87
N PHE A 206 9.73 15.92 -10.60
CA PHE A 206 9.66 17.24 -9.99
C PHE A 206 10.77 18.13 -10.53
N PHE A 207 12.03 17.78 -10.24
CA PHE A 207 13.19 18.32 -10.93
C PHE A 207 14.40 17.39 -10.82
N GLU A 208 15.30 17.56 -11.77
CA GLU A 208 16.62 16.95 -11.80
C GLU A 208 17.68 18.05 -11.98
N ARG A 209 18.77 17.97 -11.22
CA ARG A 209 19.95 18.81 -11.40
C ARG A 209 21.13 17.94 -11.81
N GLN A 210 21.79 18.32 -12.90
CA GLN A 210 23.06 17.76 -13.36
C GLN A 210 24.05 18.92 -13.59
N GLY A 211 25.01 19.05 -12.71
CA GLY A 211 25.89 20.23 -12.69
C GLY A 211 25.10 21.53 -12.49
N ALA A 212 25.19 22.45 -13.46
CA ALA A 212 24.44 23.71 -13.45
C ALA A 212 23.02 23.60 -14.06
N ARG A 213 22.74 22.52 -14.80
CA ARG A 213 21.48 22.37 -15.51
C ARG A 213 20.39 21.79 -14.60
N VAL A 214 19.25 22.47 -14.52
CA VAL A 214 18.05 22.04 -13.83
C VAL A 214 16.93 21.80 -14.84
N VAL A 215 16.26 20.66 -14.75
CA VAL A 215 15.19 20.23 -15.65
C VAL A 215 13.96 19.86 -14.85
N THR A 216 12.78 20.27 -15.30
CA THR A 216 11.45 19.82 -14.82
C THR A 216 10.68 19.18 -15.95
N ARG A 217 9.85 18.15 -15.65
CA ARG A 217 9.07 17.46 -16.67
C ARG A 217 7.62 17.25 -16.22
N PRO A 218 6.80 18.30 -16.29
CA PRO A 218 5.39 18.18 -15.92
C PRO A 218 4.63 17.29 -16.91
N MET A 219 3.59 16.62 -16.40
CA MET A 219 2.74 15.71 -17.16
C MET A 219 1.28 16.16 -17.02
N LYS A 220 0.60 16.38 -18.16
CA LYS A 220 -0.83 16.63 -18.24
C LYS A 220 -1.39 15.95 -19.49
N GLY A 221 -2.64 15.49 -19.42
CA GLY A 221 -3.24 14.77 -20.53
C GLY A 221 -2.83 13.30 -20.62
N THR A 222 -3.83 12.42 -20.57
CA THR A 222 -3.62 10.96 -20.61
C THR A 222 -4.64 10.31 -21.54
N ALA A 223 -4.19 9.39 -22.38
CA ALA A 223 -5.07 8.54 -23.18
C ALA A 223 -4.69 7.07 -23.04
N PRO A 224 -5.65 6.13 -23.01
CA PRO A 224 -5.33 4.71 -22.98
C PRO A 224 -4.69 4.26 -24.29
N ARG A 225 -3.89 3.18 -24.28
CA ARG A 225 -3.37 2.55 -25.49
C ARG A 225 -4.51 1.97 -26.34
N GLY A 226 -4.32 1.94 -27.65
CA GLY A 226 -5.22 1.24 -28.55
C GLY A 226 -5.08 -0.27 -28.48
N LEU A 227 -6.08 -1.00 -28.98
CA LEU A 227 -6.04 -2.46 -29.05
C LEU A 227 -5.20 -2.96 -30.25
N ASP A 228 -5.02 -2.12 -31.24
CA ASP A 228 -4.22 -2.32 -32.46
C ASP A 228 -3.47 -1.03 -32.82
N ALA A 229 -2.56 -1.11 -33.79
CA ALA A 229 -1.70 0.01 -34.17
C ALA A 229 -2.49 1.22 -34.71
N GLU A 230 -3.63 1.01 -35.41
CA GLU A 230 -4.43 2.08 -35.97
C GLU A 230 -5.20 2.84 -34.85
N SER A 231 -5.87 2.12 -33.97
CA SER A 231 -6.58 2.69 -32.82
C SER A 231 -5.61 3.34 -31.80
N ASP A 232 -4.40 2.81 -31.67
CA ASP A 232 -3.36 3.36 -30.80
C ASP A 232 -2.85 4.70 -31.30
N GLU A 233 -2.55 4.79 -32.60
CA GLU A 233 -2.15 6.04 -33.25
C GLU A 233 -3.28 7.07 -33.27
N ALA A 234 -4.54 6.65 -33.50
CA ALA A 234 -5.69 7.54 -33.43
C ALA A 234 -5.86 8.16 -32.03
N ARG A 235 -5.65 7.39 -30.96
CA ARG A 235 -5.70 7.89 -29.58
C ARG A 235 -4.56 8.85 -29.26
N ARG A 236 -3.34 8.55 -29.73
CA ARG A 236 -2.19 9.46 -29.62
C ARG A 236 -2.48 10.79 -30.29
N ALA A 237 -2.93 10.75 -31.55
CA ALA A 237 -3.25 11.94 -32.33
C ALA A 237 -4.40 12.76 -31.72
N ALA A 238 -5.43 12.09 -31.18
CA ALA A 238 -6.53 12.76 -30.48
C ALA A 238 -6.04 13.49 -29.21
N LEU A 239 -5.13 12.87 -28.44
CA LEU A 239 -4.51 13.50 -27.27
C LEU A 239 -3.70 14.75 -27.68
N GLU A 240 -2.86 14.65 -28.71
CA GLU A 240 -2.05 15.76 -29.22
C GLU A 240 -2.90 16.92 -29.76
N ALA A 241 -4.04 16.60 -30.38
CA ALA A 241 -4.96 17.58 -30.94
C ALA A 241 -5.92 18.19 -29.91
N SER A 242 -6.02 17.66 -28.69
CA SER A 242 -6.95 18.11 -27.67
C SER A 242 -6.64 19.55 -27.21
N PRO A 243 -7.52 20.54 -27.46
CA PRO A 243 -7.29 21.91 -27.01
C PRO A 243 -7.23 22.03 -25.49
N LYS A 244 -8.05 21.25 -24.77
CA LYS A 244 -8.09 21.22 -23.31
C LYS A 244 -6.75 20.75 -22.72
N GLU A 245 -6.29 19.57 -23.13
CA GLU A 245 -5.05 18.97 -22.60
C GLU A 245 -3.82 19.85 -22.91
N ARG A 246 -3.80 20.45 -24.09
CA ARG A 246 -2.75 21.40 -24.48
C ARG A 246 -2.79 22.68 -23.62
N ALA A 247 -3.97 23.25 -23.38
CA ALA A 247 -4.11 24.44 -22.55
C ALA A 247 -3.65 24.18 -21.10
N GLU A 248 -4.03 23.04 -20.51
CA GLU A 248 -3.56 22.64 -19.19
C GLU A 248 -2.04 22.44 -19.15
N ASN A 249 -1.47 21.80 -20.17
CA ASN A 249 -0.02 21.58 -20.26
C ASN A 249 0.73 22.93 -20.37
N VAL A 250 0.28 23.85 -21.23
CA VAL A 250 0.86 25.19 -21.41
C VAL A 250 0.80 26.00 -20.11
N MET A 251 -0.32 25.95 -19.39
CA MET A 251 -0.48 26.66 -18.11
C MET A 251 0.54 26.20 -17.07
N ILE A 252 0.78 24.88 -16.98
CA ILE A 252 1.77 24.35 -16.03
C ILE A 252 3.21 24.66 -16.48
N VAL A 253 3.48 24.63 -17.78
CA VAL A 253 4.79 25.05 -18.33
C VAL A 253 5.07 26.49 -17.98
N ASP A 254 4.10 27.40 -18.11
CA ASP A 254 4.29 28.82 -17.79
C ASP A 254 4.53 29.04 -16.29
N LEU A 255 3.84 28.29 -15.44
CA LEU A 255 4.06 28.31 -13.99
C LEU A 255 5.48 27.86 -13.64
N LEU A 256 5.99 26.77 -14.22
CA LEU A 256 7.35 26.28 -13.98
C LEU A 256 8.43 27.19 -14.58
N ARG A 257 8.15 27.82 -15.73
CA ARG A 257 9.01 28.86 -16.28
C ARG A 257 9.14 30.04 -15.33
N ASN A 258 8.02 30.49 -14.73
CA ASN A 258 8.04 31.53 -13.71
C ASN A 258 8.86 31.13 -12.49
N ASP A 259 8.65 29.89 -11.98
CA ASP A 259 9.39 29.40 -10.81
C ASP A 259 10.90 29.33 -11.06
N LEU A 260 11.33 28.76 -12.18
CA LEU A 260 12.75 28.74 -12.59
C LEU A 260 13.30 30.14 -12.92
N GLY A 261 12.46 31.00 -13.48
CA GLY A 261 12.81 32.38 -13.83
C GLY A 261 13.13 33.26 -12.62
N ARG A 262 12.72 32.89 -11.42
CA ARG A 262 13.08 33.56 -10.16
C ARG A 262 14.56 33.37 -9.80
N LEU A 263 15.19 32.30 -10.33
CA LEU A 263 16.57 31.91 -10.04
C LEU A 263 17.51 32.16 -11.22
N ALA A 264 16.98 32.04 -12.43
CA ALA A 264 17.77 32.07 -13.66
C ALA A 264 18.03 33.52 -14.13
N ALA A 265 19.18 33.75 -14.73
CA ALA A 265 19.42 34.97 -15.46
C ALA A 265 18.45 35.10 -16.66
N PRO A 266 18.10 36.33 -17.09
CA PRO A 266 17.23 36.54 -18.25
C PRO A 266 17.69 35.75 -19.48
N GLY A 267 16.76 35.00 -20.11
CA GLY A 267 17.03 34.17 -21.29
C GLY A 267 17.62 32.77 -21.00
N CYS A 268 17.89 32.43 -19.74
CA CYS A 268 18.42 31.11 -19.37
C CYS A 268 17.35 30.04 -19.11
N VAL A 269 16.06 30.38 -19.08
CA VAL A 269 14.96 29.40 -19.00
C VAL A 269 14.47 29.06 -20.40
N ARG A 270 14.40 27.77 -20.72
CA ARG A 270 14.01 27.27 -22.05
C ARG A 270 12.93 26.21 -21.94
N VAL A 271 11.96 26.24 -22.83
CA VAL A 271 11.00 25.14 -23.07
C VAL A 271 11.59 24.28 -24.18
N GLU A 272 12.11 23.12 -23.83
CA GLU A 272 12.79 22.23 -24.78
C GLU A 272 11.82 21.30 -25.49
N ALA A 273 10.72 20.95 -24.81
CA ALA A 273 9.62 20.20 -25.39
C ALA A 273 8.29 20.72 -24.82
N LEU A 274 7.28 20.83 -25.68
CA LEU A 274 5.95 21.31 -25.32
C LEU A 274 4.88 20.41 -25.92
N CYS A 275 3.97 19.90 -25.09
CA CYS A 275 2.86 19.05 -25.53
C CYS A 275 3.31 17.83 -26.35
N VAL A 276 4.40 17.17 -25.95
CA VAL A 276 4.89 15.95 -26.60
C VAL A 276 4.24 14.74 -25.96
N THR A 277 3.77 13.78 -26.76
CA THR A 277 3.22 12.53 -26.24
C THR A 277 4.31 11.47 -26.08
N GLU A 278 4.35 10.83 -24.90
CA GLU A 278 5.20 9.69 -24.60
C GLU A 278 4.36 8.43 -24.40
N GLY A 279 4.79 7.32 -25.01
CA GLY A 279 4.15 6.02 -24.89
C GLY A 279 4.64 5.27 -23.64
N TYR A 280 3.69 4.89 -22.78
CA TYR A 280 3.90 3.94 -21.69
C TYR A 280 3.21 2.61 -22.03
N PRO A 281 3.52 1.50 -21.36
CA PRO A 281 2.90 0.22 -21.68
C PRO A 281 1.37 0.22 -21.76
N THR A 282 0.72 1.01 -20.90
CA THR A 282 -0.75 1.02 -20.75
C THR A 282 -1.42 2.32 -21.21
N LEU A 283 -0.65 3.39 -21.46
CA LEU A 283 -1.22 4.71 -21.78
C LEU A 283 -0.27 5.58 -22.59
N TRP A 284 -0.84 6.60 -23.24
CA TRP A 284 -0.16 7.78 -23.76
C TRP A 284 -0.22 8.91 -22.75
N GLN A 285 0.87 9.65 -22.59
CA GLN A 285 0.97 10.76 -21.67
C GLN A 285 1.53 11.98 -22.38
N MET A 286 0.85 13.14 -22.25
CA MET A 286 1.38 14.39 -22.73
C MET A 286 2.34 14.99 -21.70
N VAL A 287 3.55 15.33 -22.14
CA VAL A 287 4.63 15.86 -21.31
C VAL A 287 5.19 17.15 -21.90
N ALA A 288 5.79 17.97 -21.05
CA ALA A 288 6.63 19.08 -21.47
C ALA A 288 7.99 18.98 -20.76
N THR A 289 8.99 19.72 -21.25
CA THR A 289 10.30 19.81 -20.63
C THR A 289 10.70 21.28 -20.53
N VAL A 290 10.94 21.74 -19.30
CA VAL A 290 11.45 23.08 -19.02
C VAL A 290 12.79 22.96 -18.35
N ALA A 291 13.79 23.65 -18.88
CA ALA A 291 15.16 23.62 -18.38
C ALA A 291 15.67 25.03 -18.06
N ALA A 292 16.56 25.12 -17.11
CA ALA A 292 17.30 26.34 -16.78
C ALA A 292 18.76 26.02 -16.48
N ASP A 293 19.64 26.95 -16.85
CA ASP A 293 21.05 26.91 -16.45
C ASP A 293 21.20 27.78 -15.18
N LEU A 294 21.54 27.16 -14.05
CA LEU A 294 21.60 27.75 -12.71
C LEU A 294 22.99 27.55 -12.08
N PRO A 295 24.06 28.14 -12.67
CA PRO A 295 25.42 27.96 -12.16
C PRO A 295 25.58 28.54 -10.75
N GLY A 296 26.04 27.71 -9.81
CA GLY A 296 26.33 28.14 -8.43
C GLY A 296 25.11 28.34 -7.54
N VAL A 297 23.87 28.13 -8.02
CA VAL A 297 22.66 28.25 -7.21
C VAL A 297 22.58 27.06 -6.25
N PRO A 298 22.49 27.29 -4.92
CA PRO A 298 22.37 26.22 -3.92
C PRO A 298 21.10 25.39 -4.10
N LEU A 299 21.16 24.09 -3.69
CA LEU A 299 19.98 23.21 -3.68
C LEU A 299 18.81 23.80 -2.90
N ALA A 300 19.09 24.45 -1.76
CA ALA A 300 18.07 25.08 -0.93
C ALA A 300 17.23 26.11 -1.68
N GLU A 301 17.88 26.97 -2.48
CA GLU A 301 17.20 27.99 -3.27
C GLU A 301 16.37 27.36 -4.42
N ILE A 302 16.94 26.36 -5.12
CA ILE A 302 16.24 25.62 -6.18
C ILE A 302 14.99 24.94 -5.60
N PHE A 303 15.16 24.25 -4.48
CA PHE A 303 14.06 23.53 -3.83
C PHE A 303 12.95 24.49 -3.40
N CYS A 304 13.28 25.57 -2.67
CA CYS A 304 12.28 26.53 -2.19
C CYS A 304 11.56 27.29 -3.33
N ALA A 305 12.22 27.55 -4.44
CA ALA A 305 11.59 28.22 -5.57
C ALA A 305 10.58 27.34 -6.31
N LEU A 306 10.87 26.04 -6.42
CA LEU A 306 10.05 25.09 -7.16
C LEU A 306 8.99 24.41 -6.29
N PHE A 307 9.27 24.20 -4.98
CA PHE A 307 8.44 23.38 -4.09
C PHE A 307 7.26 24.17 -3.48
N PRO A 308 6.07 23.56 -3.35
CA PRO A 308 5.70 22.30 -3.98
C PRO A 308 5.51 22.44 -5.49
N CYS A 309 5.55 21.31 -6.22
CA CYS A 309 5.40 21.31 -7.68
C CYS A 309 4.11 22.00 -8.11
N GLY A 310 4.18 22.84 -9.15
CA GLY A 310 3.03 23.58 -9.65
C GLY A 310 1.94 22.68 -10.22
N SER A 311 2.30 21.55 -10.85
CA SER A 311 1.35 20.60 -11.47
C SER A 311 0.34 19.98 -10.50
N ILE A 312 0.70 19.94 -9.19
CA ILE A 312 -0.09 19.29 -8.13
C ILE A 312 -0.65 20.30 -7.10
N THR A 313 -0.51 21.59 -7.35
CA THR A 313 -1.08 22.67 -6.51
C THR A 313 -2.22 23.36 -7.23
N GLY A 314 -1.92 24.23 -8.15
CA GLY A 314 -2.86 25.04 -8.92
C GLY A 314 -2.23 26.36 -9.33
N ALA A 315 -3.00 27.17 -10.01
CA ALA A 315 -2.54 28.45 -10.54
C ALA A 315 -3.50 29.60 -10.13
N PRO A 316 -2.97 30.70 -9.57
CA PRO A 316 -1.61 30.98 -9.09
C PRO A 316 -1.24 30.13 -7.86
N LYS A 317 0.01 29.67 -7.77
CA LYS A 317 0.45 28.65 -6.77
C LYS A 317 0.09 29.06 -5.33
N ILE A 318 0.52 30.22 -4.87
CA ILE A 318 0.30 30.68 -3.48
C ILE A 318 -1.20 30.76 -3.17
N ARG A 319 -1.99 31.36 -4.07
CA ARG A 319 -3.43 31.47 -3.85
C ARG A 319 -4.11 30.10 -3.85
N ALA A 320 -3.75 29.21 -4.74
CA ALA A 320 -4.24 27.83 -4.77
C ALA A 320 -3.94 27.09 -3.46
N MET A 321 -2.73 27.21 -2.91
CA MET A 321 -2.37 26.61 -1.62
C MET A 321 -3.24 27.14 -0.46
N GLN A 322 -3.54 28.45 -0.43
CA GLN A 322 -4.43 29.02 0.57
C GLN A 322 -5.88 28.50 0.46
N LEU A 323 -6.36 28.27 -0.77
CA LEU A 323 -7.69 27.75 -1.03
C LEU A 323 -7.79 26.25 -0.74
N ILE A 324 -6.76 25.48 -1.09
CA ILE A 324 -6.62 24.06 -0.77
C ILE A 324 -6.73 23.84 0.75
N ASP A 325 -6.02 24.64 1.53
CA ASP A 325 -6.04 24.56 2.99
C ASP A 325 -7.45 24.73 3.59
N ARG A 326 -8.31 25.50 2.94
CA ARG A 326 -9.71 25.70 3.37
C ARG A 326 -10.63 24.53 2.98
N LEU A 327 -10.26 23.75 1.94
CA LEU A 327 -11.09 22.68 1.39
C LEU A 327 -10.74 21.31 1.97
N GLU A 328 -9.45 21.06 2.14
CA GLU A 328 -8.93 19.76 2.56
C GLU A 328 -8.85 19.72 4.09
N ALA A 329 -9.64 18.86 4.71
CA ALA A 329 -9.71 18.75 6.18
C ALA A 329 -8.54 17.96 6.79
N ARG A 330 -7.66 17.38 5.95
CA ARG A 330 -6.55 16.49 6.37
C ARG A 330 -5.26 16.89 5.67
N SER A 331 -4.14 16.61 6.35
CA SER A 331 -2.81 16.77 5.76
C SER A 331 -2.64 15.85 4.55
N ARG A 332 -1.94 16.34 3.54
CA ARG A 332 -1.47 15.54 2.41
C ARG A 332 -0.27 14.67 2.76
N ALA A 333 0.42 14.94 3.87
CA ALA A 333 1.68 14.32 4.27
C ALA A 333 2.70 14.32 3.11
N VAL A 334 3.34 13.18 2.80
CA VAL A 334 4.27 13.09 1.68
C VAL A 334 3.60 13.17 0.31
N TYR A 335 2.30 12.87 0.23
CA TYR A 335 1.56 12.95 -1.04
C TYR A 335 1.59 14.37 -1.61
N THR A 336 1.87 14.50 -2.91
CA THR A 336 2.10 15.79 -3.60
C THR A 336 3.29 16.58 -3.07
N GLY A 337 4.10 15.99 -2.20
CA GLY A 337 5.41 16.47 -1.84
C GLY A 337 6.48 16.01 -2.83
N ALA A 338 7.70 15.71 -2.36
CA ALA A 338 8.79 15.25 -3.20
C ALA A 338 9.58 14.13 -2.53
N ILE A 339 9.99 13.14 -3.31
CA ILE A 339 10.91 12.08 -2.90
C ILE A 339 12.05 12.03 -3.90
N GLY A 340 13.29 11.95 -3.41
CA GLY A 340 14.44 11.90 -4.29
C GLY A 340 15.76 11.63 -3.59
N TYR A 341 16.81 11.78 -4.34
CA TYR A 341 18.18 11.60 -3.86
C TYR A 341 19.08 12.77 -4.22
N LEU A 342 20.12 12.92 -3.42
CA LEU A 342 21.26 13.80 -3.67
C LEU A 342 22.51 12.92 -3.79
N ALA A 343 23.20 13.02 -4.92
CA ALA A 343 24.39 12.26 -5.24
C ALA A 343 25.67 13.07 -4.95
N PRO A 344 26.84 12.41 -4.85
CA PRO A 344 28.12 13.08 -4.77
C PRO A 344 28.30 14.12 -5.90
N GLY A 345 28.91 15.26 -5.55
CA GLY A 345 29.06 16.37 -6.48
C GLY A 345 27.86 17.33 -6.53
N GLY A 346 26.73 16.94 -5.94
CA GLY A 346 25.57 17.80 -5.81
C GLY A 346 24.47 17.55 -6.87
N ASP A 347 24.65 16.59 -7.76
CA ASP A 347 23.57 16.14 -8.66
C ASP A 347 22.43 15.55 -7.85
N CYS A 348 21.20 15.80 -8.28
CA CYS A 348 20.02 15.30 -7.57
C CYS A 348 18.86 15.05 -8.51
N ARG A 349 17.96 14.17 -8.10
CA ARG A 349 16.70 13.90 -8.82
C ARG A 349 15.58 13.72 -7.79
N PHE A 350 14.48 14.44 -7.99
CA PHE A 350 13.28 14.37 -7.17
C PHE A 350 12.06 14.07 -8.04
N ASN A 351 11.21 13.17 -7.58
CA ASN A 351 9.89 12.97 -8.17
C ASN A 351 8.84 13.83 -7.46
N VAL A 352 7.70 14.04 -8.11
CA VAL A 352 6.47 14.45 -7.45
C VAL A 352 5.91 13.22 -6.74
N ALA A 353 5.69 13.30 -5.43
CA ALA A 353 5.24 12.14 -4.64
C ALA A 353 3.74 11.85 -4.85
N ILE A 354 3.40 11.40 -6.06
CA ILE A 354 2.09 10.86 -6.44
C ILE A 354 2.21 9.34 -6.63
N ARG A 355 1.10 8.61 -6.55
CA ARG A 355 1.11 7.13 -6.52
C ARG A 355 2.10 6.60 -5.48
N THR A 356 2.08 7.25 -4.32
CA THR A 356 3.03 7.03 -3.24
C THR A 356 2.29 6.61 -1.99
N LEU A 357 2.77 5.54 -1.39
CA LEU A 357 2.30 5.02 -0.10
C LEU A 357 3.26 5.46 1.00
N GLU A 358 2.70 5.92 2.09
CA GLU A 358 3.38 6.08 3.37
C GLU A 358 2.86 4.97 4.30
N ILE A 359 3.74 4.03 4.68
CA ILE A 359 3.39 2.79 5.38
C ILE A 359 4.00 2.86 6.78
N GLU A 360 3.17 2.83 7.81
CA GLU A 360 3.57 2.76 9.20
C GLU A 360 4.06 1.35 9.59
N ALA A 361 4.80 1.25 10.69
CA ALA A 361 5.35 -0.01 11.16
C ALA A 361 4.28 -1.09 11.47
N ASP A 362 3.08 -0.67 11.82
CA ASP A 362 1.94 -1.58 12.10
C ASP A 362 1.12 -1.94 10.85
N GLY A 363 1.59 -1.52 9.66
CA GLY A 363 0.94 -1.77 8.38
C GLY A 363 -0.16 -0.78 8.00
N ARG A 364 -0.56 0.16 8.88
CA ARG A 364 -1.43 1.28 8.46
C ARG A 364 -0.71 2.10 7.40
N ALA A 365 -1.47 2.54 6.40
CA ALA A 365 -0.88 3.31 5.32
C ALA A 365 -1.88 4.31 4.72
N GLN A 366 -1.33 5.27 4.00
CA GLN A 366 -2.10 6.25 3.25
C GLN A 366 -1.64 6.31 1.80
N LEU A 367 -2.62 6.42 0.90
CA LEU A 367 -2.42 6.73 -0.51
C LEU A 367 -3.21 7.98 -0.86
N GLY A 368 -2.53 9.07 -1.19
CA GLY A 368 -3.21 10.27 -1.68
C GLY A 368 -3.69 10.10 -3.13
N VAL A 369 -4.87 10.67 -3.42
CA VAL A 369 -5.45 10.81 -4.76
C VAL A 369 -5.98 12.21 -4.96
N GLY A 370 -6.13 12.66 -6.20
CA GLY A 370 -6.66 13.98 -6.52
C GLY A 370 -6.78 14.23 -8.00
N SER A 371 -7.48 15.33 -8.33
CA SER A 371 -7.62 15.80 -9.70
C SER A 371 -7.55 17.32 -9.78
N GLY A 372 -7.15 17.83 -10.96
CA GLY A 372 -7.07 19.27 -11.25
C GLY A 372 -8.41 19.83 -11.64
N ILE A 373 -9.07 20.53 -10.73
CA ILE A 373 -10.39 21.10 -10.95
C ILE A 373 -10.29 22.41 -11.74
N VAL A 374 -10.96 22.44 -12.88
CA VAL A 374 -11.14 23.60 -13.75
C VAL A 374 -12.63 23.98 -13.81
N ILE A 375 -12.96 25.11 -14.48
CA ILE A 375 -14.34 25.62 -14.52
C ILE A 375 -15.34 24.61 -15.12
N ASP A 376 -14.91 23.82 -16.10
CA ASP A 376 -15.75 22.86 -16.82
C ASP A 376 -15.67 21.43 -16.23
N ALA A 377 -15.07 21.25 -15.05
CA ALA A 377 -14.95 19.94 -14.42
C ALA A 377 -16.33 19.38 -14.03
N ASP A 378 -16.57 18.10 -14.34
CA ASP A 378 -17.75 17.36 -13.86
C ASP A 378 -17.42 16.74 -12.51
N PRO A 379 -18.07 17.15 -11.41
CA PRO A 379 -17.68 16.73 -10.06
C PRO A 379 -17.70 15.21 -9.83
N ALA A 380 -18.68 14.48 -10.38
CA ALA A 380 -18.80 13.05 -10.22
C ALA A 380 -17.70 12.32 -11.01
N ARG A 381 -17.38 12.80 -12.22
CA ARG A 381 -16.28 12.25 -13.03
C ARG A 381 -14.93 12.48 -12.38
N GLU A 382 -14.70 13.65 -11.79
CA GLU A 382 -13.45 13.94 -11.07
C GLU A 382 -13.26 13.02 -9.86
N TYR A 383 -14.33 12.73 -9.10
CA TYR A 383 -14.28 11.75 -8.01
C TYR A 383 -13.93 10.34 -8.52
N ALA A 384 -14.61 9.90 -9.58
CA ALA A 384 -14.33 8.59 -10.20
C ALA A 384 -12.89 8.51 -10.73
N GLU A 385 -12.36 9.61 -11.31
CA GLU A 385 -10.97 9.70 -11.77
C GLU A 385 -9.97 9.59 -10.60
N CYS A 386 -10.25 10.23 -9.46
CA CYS A 386 -9.43 10.08 -8.26
C CYS A 386 -9.33 8.61 -7.83
N LEU A 387 -10.44 7.89 -7.75
CA LEU A 387 -10.44 6.47 -7.40
C LEU A 387 -9.78 5.61 -8.49
N LEU A 388 -9.94 5.96 -9.76
CA LEU A 388 -9.26 5.27 -10.88
C LEU A 388 -7.73 5.39 -10.76
N LYS A 389 -7.21 6.54 -10.32
CA LYS A 389 -5.78 6.75 -10.08
C LYS A 389 -5.23 5.84 -8.98
N ALA A 390 -6.06 5.38 -8.04
CA ALA A 390 -5.67 4.41 -6.99
C ALA A 390 -5.66 2.95 -7.49
N ARG A 391 -6.29 2.62 -8.62
CA ARG A 391 -6.48 1.24 -9.08
C ARG A 391 -5.19 0.46 -9.38
N PHE A 392 -4.06 1.14 -9.57
CA PHE A 392 -2.78 0.45 -9.68
C PHE A 392 -2.47 -0.38 -8.43
N LEU A 393 -2.96 0.06 -7.27
CA LEU A 393 -2.82 -0.56 -5.96
C LEU A 393 -4.09 -1.29 -5.53
N THR A 394 -5.25 -0.61 -5.52
CA THR A 394 -6.52 -1.17 -5.01
C THR A 394 -7.11 -2.27 -5.89
N GLY A 395 -6.74 -2.34 -7.16
CA GLY A 395 -7.09 -3.42 -8.09
C GLY A 395 -5.95 -4.41 -8.31
N PHE A 396 -4.99 -4.47 -7.39
CA PHE A 396 -3.90 -5.45 -7.44
C PHE A 396 -4.39 -6.79 -6.87
N ASP A 397 -4.23 -7.87 -7.66
CA ASP A 397 -4.49 -9.23 -7.20
C ASP A 397 -3.25 -9.77 -6.47
N PRO A 398 -3.32 -10.02 -5.15
CA PRO A 398 -2.20 -10.52 -4.38
C PRO A 398 -1.89 -12.02 -4.61
N GLY A 399 -2.63 -12.69 -5.52
CA GLY A 399 -2.35 -14.06 -5.98
C GLY A 399 -2.84 -15.17 -5.05
N PHE A 400 -3.70 -14.88 -4.06
CA PHE A 400 -4.32 -15.90 -3.21
C PHE A 400 -5.84 -15.92 -3.36
N GLN A 401 -6.49 -16.91 -2.77
CA GLN A 401 -7.94 -17.07 -2.76
C GLN A 401 -8.48 -17.08 -1.33
N LEU A 402 -9.71 -16.61 -1.15
CA LEU A 402 -10.47 -16.83 0.07
C LEU A 402 -11.04 -18.25 0.07
N ILE A 403 -11.13 -18.87 1.24
CA ILE A 403 -11.57 -20.26 1.37
C ILE A 403 -12.71 -20.35 2.37
N GLU A 404 -13.73 -21.15 2.06
CA GLU A 404 -14.65 -21.70 3.04
C GLU A 404 -14.64 -23.23 3.02
N THR A 405 -14.89 -23.83 4.19
CA THR A 405 -14.98 -25.29 4.32
C THR A 405 -16.27 -25.62 5.07
N LEU A 406 -17.25 -26.10 4.30
CA LEU A 406 -18.59 -26.30 4.77
C LEU A 406 -18.90 -27.80 4.94
N ARG A 407 -19.76 -28.13 5.90
CA ARG A 407 -20.42 -29.43 6.01
C ARG A 407 -21.67 -29.42 5.13
N LEU A 408 -21.85 -30.43 4.29
CA LEU A 408 -23.09 -30.68 3.56
C LEU A 408 -23.64 -32.01 4.06
N GLU A 409 -24.85 -32.00 4.59
CA GLU A 409 -25.54 -33.15 5.14
C GLU A 409 -27.04 -33.11 4.77
N ASN A 410 -27.53 -34.15 4.12
CA ASN A 410 -28.92 -34.25 3.69
C ASN A 410 -29.41 -33.03 2.87
N GLY A 411 -28.56 -32.49 1.98
CA GLY A 411 -28.87 -31.32 1.16
C GLY A 411 -28.80 -29.98 1.90
N VAL A 412 -28.37 -29.95 3.16
CA VAL A 412 -28.30 -28.73 3.99
C VAL A 412 -26.88 -28.42 4.39
N TYR A 413 -26.52 -27.13 4.41
CA TYR A 413 -25.30 -26.63 4.97
C TYR A 413 -25.54 -26.06 6.38
N PRO A 414 -25.22 -26.80 7.45
CA PRO A 414 -25.22 -26.21 8.79
C PRO A 414 -24.28 -25.01 8.86
N ARG A 415 -24.68 -23.95 9.55
CA ARG A 415 -23.87 -22.73 9.71
C ARG A 415 -23.61 -21.93 8.43
N LEU A 416 -24.38 -22.14 7.35
CA LEU A 416 -24.17 -21.42 6.07
C LEU A 416 -24.10 -19.91 6.25
N VAL A 417 -25.00 -19.34 7.07
CA VAL A 417 -25.03 -17.88 7.35
C VAL A 417 -23.69 -17.38 7.91
N GLY A 418 -23.10 -18.10 8.86
CA GLY A 418 -21.79 -17.73 9.43
C GLY A 418 -20.65 -17.83 8.43
N HIS A 419 -20.68 -18.83 7.54
CA HIS A 419 -19.69 -18.98 6.47
C HIS A 419 -19.77 -17.83 5.44
N LEU A 420 -20.98 -17.49 5.00
CA LEU A 420 -21.19 -16.39 4.05
C LEU A 420 -20.84 -15.03 4.65
N ALA A 421 -21.21 -14.79 5.91
CA ALA A 421 -20.86 -13.56 6.62
C ALA A 421 -19.32 -13.39 6.73
N ARG A 422 -18.58 -14.45 7.07
CA ARG A 422 -17.11 -14.41 7.14
C ARG A 422 -16.49 -14.19 5.76
N LEU A 423 -16.98 -14.88 4.73
CA LEU A 423 -16.51 -14.72 3.36
C LEU A 423 -16.73 -13.29 2.87
N ALA A 424 -17.94 -12.73 3.09
CA ALA A 424 -18.28 -11.35 2.75
C ALA A 424 -17.38 -10.33 3.46
N ALA A 425 -17.18 -10.49 4.78
CA ALA A 425 -16.30 -9.62 5.57
C ALA A 425 -14.85 -9.67 5.07
N SER A 426 -14.33 -10.87 4.76
CA SER A 426 -13.00 -11.04 4.23
C SER A 426 -12.86 -10.46 2.81
N ALA A 427 -13.86 -10.66 1.95
CA ALA A 427 -13.89 -10.11 0.61
C ALA A 427 -13.89 -8.57 0.62
N LEU A 428 -14.72 -7.97 1.47
CA LEU A 428 -14.76 -6.52 1.66
C LEU A 428 -13.42 -5.97 2.16
N ALA A 429 -12.85 -6.58 3.20
CA ALA A 429 -11.60 -6.13 3.81
C ALA A 429 -10.41 -6.22 2.84
N LEU A 430 -10.35 -7.27 2.03
CA LEU A 430 -9.23 -7.57 1.14
C LEU A 430 -9.45 -7.14 -0.33
N GLY A 431 -10.59 -6.47 -0.63
CA GLY A 431 -10.88 -5.95 -1.96
C GLY A 431 -11.27 -7.00 -3.01
N PHE A 432 -11.75 -8.19 -2.57
CA PHE A 432 -12.22 -9.24 -3.47
C PHE A 432 -13.62 -8.90 -4.02
N SER A 433 -13.84 -9.22 -5.28
CA SER A 433 -15.19 -9.14 -5.87
C SER A 433 -16.08 -10.22 -5.28
N TYR A 434 -17.17 -9.84 -4.61
CA TYR A 434 -18.07 -10.77 -3.94
C TYR A 434 -19.53 -10.45 -4.24
N VAL A 435 -20.28 -11.47 -4.69
CA VAL A 435 -21.72 -11.40 -4.92
C VAL A 435 -22.34 -12.61 -4.23
N GLU A 436 -23.03 -12.39 -3.10
CA GLU A 436 -23.57 -13.46 -2.25
C GLU A 436 -24.52 -14.40 -3.00
N GLU A 437 -25.38 -13.87 -3.87
CA GLU A 437 -26.35 -14.64 -4.65
C GLU A 437 -25.64 -15.67 -5.55
N ARG A 438 -24.50 -15.30 -6.15
CA ARG A 438 -23.72 -16.24 -6.98
C ARG A 438 -23.15 -17.37 -6.16
N VAL A 439 -22.66 -17.06 -4.94
CA VAL A 439 -22.13 -18.06 -4.01
C VAL A 439 -23.26 -19.01 -3.56
N ARG A 440 -24.42 -18.47 -3.18
CA ARG A 440 -25.60 -19.27 -2.78
C ARG A 440 -26.05 -20.18 -3.91
N LEU A 441 -26.22 -19.67 -5.12
CA LEU A 441 -26.63 -20.48 -6.28
C LEU A 441 -25.66 -21.64 -6.54
N ALA A 442 -24.36 -21.40 -6.47
CA ALA A 442 -23.37 -22.46 -6.67
C ALA A 442 -23.43 -23.54 -5.58
N LEU A 443 -23.63 -23.15 -4.32
CA LEU A 443 -23.81 -24.10 -3.20
C LEU A 443 -25.11 -24.86 -3.30
N ASP A 444 -26.24 -24.22 -3.65
CA ASP A 444 -27.53 -24.84 -3.83
C ASP A 444 -27.54 -25.86 -4.97
N ASP A 445 -26.86 -25.55 -6.08
CA ASP A 445 -26.71 -26.51 -7.18
C ASP A 445 -25.95 -27.76 -6.75
N LEU A 446 -24.93 -27.61 -5.91
CA LEU A 446 -24.20 -28.74 -5.35
C LEU A 446 -25.07 -29.52 -4.37
N ALA A 447 -25.85 -28.83 -3.51
CA ALA A 447 -26.73 -29.47 -2.51
C ALA A 447 -27.88 -30.29 -3.11
N ARG A 448 -28.34 -29.91 -4.33
CA ARG A 448 -29.38 -30.66 -5.06
C ARG A 448 -28.91 -32.01 -5.61
N ARG A 449 -27.62 -32.25 -5.64
CA ARG A 449 -27.04 -33.53 -6.05
C ARG A 449 -27.28 -34.55 -4.92
N GLU A 450 -27.68 -35.75 -5.28
CA GLU A 450 -27.85 -36.83 -4.28
C GLU A 450 -26.49 -37.34 -3.82
N PHE A 451 -26.18 -37.15 -2.55
CA PHE A 451 -25.00 -37.68 -1.91
C PHE A 451 -25.34 -38.65 -0.78
N SER A 452 -24.69 -39.80 -0.76
CA SER A 452 -24.74 -40.68 0.43
C SER A 452 -23.80 -40.13 1.52
N GLY A 453 -24.35 -39.88 2.70
CA GLY A 453 -23.61 -39.45 3.88
C GLY A 453 -23.15 -38.00 3.83
N VAL A 454 -22.31 -37.64 4.79
CA VAL A 454 -21.81 -36.26 4.98
C VAL A 454 -20.70 -35.92 4.00
N ARG A 455 -20.71 -34.70 3.49
CA ARG A 455 -19.67 -34.17 2.60
C ARG A 455 -18.97 -32.99 3.23
N ARG A 456 -17.65 -32.94 3.01
CA ARG A 456 -16.85 -31.73 3.14
C ARG A 456 -16.88 -30.99 1.79
N VAL A 457 -17.37 -29.76 1.79
CA VAL A 457 -17.38 -28.87 0.63
C VAL A 457 -16.36 -27.77 0.86
N ARG A 458 -15.40 -27.64 -0.06
CA ARG A 458 -14.44 -26.53 -0.09
C ARG A 458 -14.87 -25.55 -1.17
N LEU A 459 -15.12 -24.33 -0.79
CA LEU A 459 -15.34 -23.18 -1.68
C LEU A 459 -14.07 -22.35 -1.71
N THR A 460 -13.66 -21.92 -2.90
CA THR A 460 -12.64 -20.90 -3.08
C THR A 460 -13.22 -19.75 -3.88
N LEU A 461 -12.85 -18.51 -3.48
CA LEU A 461 -13.21 -17.28 -4.15
C LEU A 461 -11.92 -16.59 -4.57
N ALA A 462 -11.73 -16.39 -5.88
CA ALA A 462 -10.62 -15.64 -6.43
C ALA A 462 -10.87 -14.12 -6.34
N HIS A 463 -9.82 -13.30 -6.48
CA HIS A 463 -9.90 -11.85 -6.35
C HIS A 463 -10.89 -11.21 -7.35
N ASP A 464 -11.02 -11.76 -8.54
CA ASP A 464 -11.96 -11.31 -9.58
C ASP A 464 -13.42 -11.76 -9.34
N GLY A 465 -13.69 -12.53 -8.27
CA GLY A 465 -15.00 -13.09 -7.95
C GLY A 465 -15.30 -14.45 -8.58
N SER A 466 -14.31 -15.08 -9.23
CA SER A 466 -14.44 -16.44 -9.75
C SER A 466 -14.54 -17.43 -8.59
N LEU A 467 -15.47 -18.40 -8.73
CA LEU A 467 -15.78 -19.40 -7.69
C LEU A 467 -15.37 -20.80 -8.16
N ALA A 468 -14.82 -21.59 -7.23
CA ALA A 468 -14.64 -23.01 -7.44
C ALA A 468 -15.15 -23.81 -6.22
N LEU A 469 -15.80 -24.94 -6.48
CA LEU A 469 -16.29 -25.87 -5.47
C LEU A 469 -15.66 -27.24 -5.64
N ALA A 470 -15.13 -27.79 -4.56
CA ALA A 470 -14.66 -29.17 -4.48
C ALA A 470 -15.34 -29.86 -3.30
N HIS A 471 -15.67 -31.15 -3.45
CA HIS A 471 -16.27 -31.89 -2.37
C HIS A 471 -15.67 -33.28 -2.22
N ALA A 472 -15.68 -33.80 -0.99
CA ALA A 472 -15.25 -35.14 -0.65
C ALA A 472 -16.14 -35.73 0.47
N ARG A 473 -16.18 -37.05 0.59
CA ARG A 473 -16.83 -37.71 1.75
C ARG A 473 -16.11 -37.29 3.03
N LEU A 474 -16.89 -36.95 4.05
CA LEU A 474 -16.36 -36.62 5.38
C LEU A 474 -16.43 -37.88 6.27
N ASP A 475 -15.30 -38.30 6.80
CA ASP A 475 -15.25 -39.24 7.93
C ASP A 475 -15.31 -38.40 9.21
N ASP A 476 -16.42 -38.54 9.96
CA ASP A 476 -16.64 -37.82 11.21
C ASP A 476 -15.79 -38.36 12.36
N GLY A 477 -15.14 -39.51 12.17
CA GLY A 477 -14.27 -40.12 13.19
C GLY A 477 -14.99 -40.50 14.48
N VAL A 478 -16.27 -40.83 14.38
CA VAL A 478 -17.09 -41.22 15.54
C VAL A 478 -16.49 -42.42 16.25
N GLY A 479 -16.28 -42.30 17.57
CA GLY A 479 -15.69 -43.34 18.41
C GLY A 479 -14.16 -43.38 18.43
N ARG A 480 -13.47 -42.47 17.72
CA ARG A 480 -12.02 -42.35 17.82
C ARG A 480 -11.59 -41.53 19.05
N GLU A 481 -10.59 -42.00 19.75
CA GLU A 481 -9.82 -41.12 20.66
C GLU A 481 -8.85 -40.32 19.84
N TRP A 482 -8.90 -38.99 20.01
CA TRP A 482 -8.06 -38.06 19.25
C TRP A 482 -7.00 -37.46 20.15
N SER A 483 -5.81 -37.27 19.58
CA SER A 483 -4.71 -36.52 20.18
C SER A 483 -4.43 -35.24 19.41
N ALA A 484 -3.66 -34.33 20.00
CA ALA A 484 -3.13 -33.13 19.38
C ALA A 484 -1.66 -32.94 19.79
N VAL A 485 -0.88 -32.29 18.94
CA VAL A 485 0.51 -31.94 19.22
C VAL A 485 0.69 -30.43 19.24
N ILE A 486 1.70 -29.94 19.96
CA ILE A 486 2.05 -28.52 19.97
C ILE A 486 3.17 -28.29 18.97
N ALA A 487 2.99 -27.27 18.10
CA ALA A 487 4.02 -26.86 17.14
C ALA A 487 5.24 -26.26 17.86
N SER A 488 6.44 -26.57 17.38
CA SER A 488 7.66 -25.85 17.78
C SER A 488 7.72 -24.45 17.18
N GLU A 489 7.16 -24.26 15.99
CA GLU A 489 7.08 -22.97 15.31
C GLU A 489 6.11 -22.02 16.03
N ARG A 490 6.52 -20.75 16.16
CA ARG A 490 5.70 -19.69 16.75
C ARG A 490 5.15 -18.79 15.67
N LEU A 491 3.85 -18.48 15.76
CA LEU A 491 3.15 -17.66 14.79
C LEU A 491 3.19 -16.18 15.18
N PRO A 492 3.42 -15.23 14.25
CA PRO A 492 3.24 -13.81 14.55
C PRO A 492 1.75 -13.51 14.81
N ALA A 493 1.45 -12.94 15.98
CA ALA A 493 0.08 -12.63 16.39
C ALA A 493 -0.55 -11.48 15.59
N ASP A 494 0.28 -10.63 15.01
CA ASP A 494 -0.08 -9.42 14.26
C ASP A 494 -0.19 -9.65 12.74
N ASP A 495 0.06 -10.85 12.25
CA ASP A 495 -0.12 -11.19 10.83
C ASP A 495 -1.59 -10.98 10.42
N TYR A 496 -1.81 -9.93 9.61
CA TYR A 496 -3.16 -9.52 9.20
C TYR A 496 -3.90 -10.62 8.44
N LEU A 497 -3.22 -11.36 7.55
CA LEU A 497 -3.86 -12.40 6.73
C LEU A 497 -4.43 -13.57 7.55
N ARG A 498 -3.93 -13.82 8.77
CA ARG A 498 -4.47 -14.88 9.64
C ARG A 498 -5.88 -14.62 10.15
N ARG A 499 -6.30 -13.34 10.15
CA ARG A 499 -7.69 -12.98 10.48
C ARG A 499 -8.68 -13.47 9.41
N HIS A 500 -8.17 -13.79 8.22
CA HIS A 500 -8.92 -14.21 7.05
C HIS A 500 -8.57 -15.64 6.67
N LYS A 501 -9.59 -16.40 6.21
CA LYS A 501 -9.35 -17.77 5.78
C LYS A 501 -8.96 -17.79 4.30
N THR A 502 -7.65 -17.89 4.05
CA THR A 502 -7.05 -17.77 2.70
C THR A 502 -6.33 -19.04 2.29
N THR A 503 -5.82 -19.08 1.04
CA THR A 503 -4.90 -20.12 0.56
C THR A 503 -3.45 -19.90 1.01
N VAL A 504 -3.10 -18.79 1.63
CA VAL A 504 -1.79 -18.54 2.26
C VAL A 504 -1.75 -19.29 3.59
N ARG A 505 -1.39 -20.56 3.55
CA ARG A 505 -1.45 -21.46 4.70
C ARG A 505 -0.38 -22.53 4.72
N GLY A 506 0.77 -22.27 4.09
CA GLY A 506 1.85 -23.25 3.97
C GLY A 506 2.31 -23.81 5.32
N VAL A 507 2.39 -22.97 6.38
CA VAL A 507 2.74 -23.41 7.73
C VAL A 507 1.74 -24.43 8.29
N TYR A 508 0.44 -24.20 8.09
CA TYR A 508 -0.60 -25.12 8.54
C TYR A 508 -0.65 -26.41 7.71
N ASP A 509 -0.48 -26.29 6.40
CA ASP A 509 -0.50 -27.43 5.49
C ASP A 509 0.73 -28.33 5.73
N ALA A 510 1.89 -27.74 6.02
CA ALA A 510 3.10 -28.47 6.42
C ALA A 510 2.88 -29.22 7.75
N ALA A 511 2.29 -28.56 8.75
CA ALA A 511 1.98 -29.18 10.03
C ALA A 511 1.00 -30.35 9.89
N LEU A 512 -0.04 -30.19 9.05
CA LEU A 512 -1.01 -31.27 8.78
C LEU A 512 -0.41 -32.44 8.00
N ALA A 513 0.52 -32.16 7.10
CA ALA A 513 1.24 -33.22 6.36
C ALA A 513 2.25 -33.96 7.24
N GLY A 514 2.78 -33.29 8.27
CA GLY A 514 3.76 -33.84 9.23
C GLY A 514 3.14 -34.45 10.49
N LEU A 515 1.83 -34.70 10.54
CA LEU A 515 1.19 -35.31 11.70
C LEU A 515 1.81 -36.71 12.01
N PRO A 516 2.22 -36.96 13.27
CA PRO A 516 3.02 -38.14 13.61
C PRO A 516 2.23 -39.47 13.56
N ALA A 517 0.88 -39.41 13.66
CA ALA A 517 0.03 -40.59 13.64
C ALA A 517 -1.39 -40.27 13.13
N PRO A 518 -2.15 -41.26 12.62
CA PRO A 518 -3.50 -41.06 12.09
C PRO A 518 -4.55 -40.68 13.12
N ASP A 519 -4.31 -40.84 14.40
CA ASP A 519 -5.14 -40.45 15.53
C ASP A 519 -4.81 -39.01 16.02
N VAL A 520 -3.81 -38.34 15.45
CA VAL A 520 -3.55 -36.93 15.73
C VAL A 520 -4.53 -36.07 14.93
N PHE A 521 -5.43 -35.39 15.66
CA PHE A 521 -6.44 -34.54 15.05
C PHE A 521 -5.85 -33.28 14.42
N ASP A 522 -4.97 -32.59 15.14
CA ASP A 522 -4.43 -31.29 14.69
C ASP A 522 -3.12 -30.94 15.40
N THR A 523 -2.43 -29.92 14.89
CA THR A 523 -1.27 -29.27 15.52
C THR A 523 -1.70 -27.93 16.09
N ILE A 524 -1.45 -27.68 17.36
CA ILE A 524 -1.75 -26.42 18.07
C ILE A 524 -0.55 -25.47 17.96
N PHE A 525 -0.78 -24.23 17.57
CA PHE A 525 0.24 -23.19 17.46
C PHE A 525 0.13 -22.18 18.60
N LEU A 526 1.28 -21.68 19.04
CA LEU A 526 1.42 -20.57 19.96
C LEU A 526 2.08 -19.38 19.25
N ASN A 527 1.88 -18.17 19.78
CA ASN A 527 2.57 -16.98 19.30
C ASN A 527 3.92 -16.76 20.03
N ALA A 528 4.64 -15.71 19.64
CA ALA A 528 5.92 -15.35 20.24
C ALA A 528 5.82 -14.93 21.72
N ARG A 529 4.61 -14.60 22.21
CA ARG A 529 4.34 -14.30 23.62
C ARG A 529 4.04 -15.54 24.47
N GLY A 530 4.05 -16.74 23.83
CA GLY A 530 3.67 -17.99 24.50
C GLY A 530 2.17 -18.20 24.64
N GLU A 531 1.35 -17.38 24.03
CA GLU A 531 -0.11 -17.51 24.03
C GLU A 531 -0.55 -18.51 22.95
N VAL A 532 -1.57 -19.31 23.28
CA VAL A 532 -2.21 -20.22 22.33
C VAL A 532 -2.94 -19.42 21.25
N CYS A 533 -2.64 -19.70 19.97
CA CYS A 533 -3.32 -19.13 18.83
C CYS A 533 -4.51 -20.02 18.41
N GLU A 534 -4.22 -21.06 17.67
CA GLU A 534 -5.20 -21.94 17.04
C GLU A 534 -4.57 -23.28 16.65
N GLY A 535 -5.38 -24.22 16.20
CA GLY A 535 -4.91 -25.39 15.47
C GLY A 535 -4.76 -25.12 13.97
N ALA A 536 -4.02 -25.96 13.24
CA ALA A 536 -3.83 -25.82 11.79
C ALA A 536 -5.16 -25.80 11.01
N ARG A 537 -6.22 -26.37 11.55
CA ARG A 537 -7.59 -26.39 10.96
C ARG A 537 -8.71 -26.21 11.99
N SER A 538 -8.41 -25.88 13.24
CA SER A 538 -9.36 -25.80 14.33
C SER A 538 -9.08 -24.64 15.29
N THR A 539 -10.09 -24.27 16.06
CA THR A 539 -9.96 -23.36 17.21
C THR A 539 -9.76 -24.18 18.48
N VAL A 540 -8.98 -23.69 19.42
CA VAL A 540 -8.75 -24.32 20.72
C VAL A 540 -9.83 -23.91 21.72
N PHE A 541 -10.32 -24.86 22.50
CA PHE A 541 -11.26 -24.65 23.60
C PHE A 541 -10.84 -25.44 24.82
N ILE A 542 -10.95 -24.83 26.00
CA ILE A 542 -10.75 -25.48 27.29
C ILE A 542 -12.06 -25.40 28.06
N GLU A 543 -12.58 -26.53 28.54
CA GLU A 543 -13.80 -26.58 29.35
C GLU A 543 -13.50 -26.20 30.80
N GLU A 544 -14.14 -25.14 31.30
CA GLU A 544 -14.07 -24.72 32.68
C GLU A 544 -15.51 -24.62 33.26
N GLY A 545 -15.88 -25.61 34.03
CA GLY A 545 -17.24 -25.71 34.56
C GLY A 545 -18.30 -25.89 33.46
N ARG A 546 -19.07 -24.83 33.15
CA ARG A 546 -20.11 -24.85 32.12
C ARG A 546 -19.77 -24.02 30.90
N VAL A 547 -18.60 -23.44 30.85
CA VAL A 547 -18.15 -22.49 29.82
C VAL A 547 -16.88 -23.01 29.16
N LEU A 548 -16.72 -22.69 27.88
CA LEU A 548 -15.50 -22.96 27.14
C LEU A 548 -14.65 -21.69 27.08
N LEU A 549 -13.39 -21.81 27.44
CA LEU A 549 -12.39 -20.76 27.22
C LEU A 549 -11.78 -20.92 25.82
N THR A 550 -11.61 -19.82 25.10
CA THR A 550 -11.02 -19.83 23.75
C THR A 550 -10.10 -18.62 23.55
N PRO A 551 -9.00 -18.72 22.80
CA PRO A 551 -8.09 -17.61 22.59
C PRO A 551 -8.78 -16.38 21.97
N PRO A 552 -8.42 -15.15 22.40
CA PRO A 552 -8.88 -13.92 21.75
C PRO A 552 -8.22 -13.74 20.38
N LEU A 553 -8.85 -12.99 19.48
CA LEU A 553 -8.27 -12.72 18.16
C LEU A 553 -6.91 -12.03 18.23
N ALA A 554 -6.65 -11.27 19.31
CA ALA A 554 -5.35 -10.61 19.58
C ALA A 554 -4.19 -11.60 19.82
N SER A 555 -4.47 -12.87 20.13
CA SER A 555 -3.46 -13.92 20.20
C SER A 555 -3.07 -14.48 18.82
N GLY A 556 -3.72 -14.04 17.73
CA GLY A 556 -3.40 -14.40 16.35
C GLY A 556 -4.19 -15.60 15.81
N CYS A 557 -5.43 -15.81 16.24
CA CYS A 557 -6.30 -16.87 15.74
C CYS A 557 -7.27 -16.38 14.66
N LEU A 558 -7.73 -17.29 13.81
CA LEU A 558 -8.81 -17.05 12.86
C LEU A 558 -10.15 -16.85 13.58
N ALA A 559 -10.99 -15.92 13.07
CA ALA A 559 -12.39 -15.81 13.48
C ALA A 559 -13.22 -17.02 12.98
N GLY A 560 -13.11 -18.15 13.68
CA GLY A 560 -13.75 -19.40 13.30
C GLY A 560 -15.27 -19.33 13.39
N VAL A 561 -16.01 -19.92 12.44
CA VAL A 561 -17.50 -19.89 12.42
C VAL A 561 -18.08 -20.60 13.66
N LEU A 562 -17.55 -21.76 14.05
CA LEU A 562 -17.95 -22.43 15.29
C LEU A 562 -17.61 -21.59 16.53
N ARG A 563 -16.42 -20.95 16.55
CA ARG A 563 -16.02 -20.06 17.63
C ARG A 563 -17.02 -18.91 17.79
N ALA A 564 -17.37 -18.25 16.70
CA ALA A 564 -18.32 -17.14 16.70
C ALA A 564 -19.72 -17.58 17.21
N GLU A 565 -20.20 -18.75 16.81
CA GLU A 565 -21.47 -19.35 17.29
C GLU A 565 -21.44 -19.60 18.81
N LEU A 566 -20.34 -20.17 19.32
CA LEU A 566 -20.21 -20.49 20.73
C LEU A 566 -20.07 -19.22 21.60
N LEU A 567 -19.36 -18.21 21.12
CA LEU A 567 -19.28 -16.92 21.81
C LEU A 567 -20.65 -16.19 21.82
N ALA A 568 -21.32 -16.13 20.68
CA ALA A 568 -22.65 -15.48 20.58
C ALA A 568 -23.72 -16.15 21.45
N SER A 569 -23.65 -17.47 21.63
CA SER A 569 -24.56 -18.21 22.49
C SER A 569 -24.18 -18.19 23.98
N GLY A 570 -23.08 -17.54 24.36
CA GLY A 570 -22.59 -17.54 25.75
C GLY A 570 -22.00 -18.86 26.22
N ARG A 571 -21.81 -19.83 25.30
CA ARG A 571 -21.19 -21.13 25.61
C ARG A 571 -19.68 -21.06 25.66
N ALA A 572 -19.08 -20.03 25.08
CA ALA A 572 -17.65 -19.75 25.16
C ALA A 572 -17.39 -18.31 25.59
N VAL A 573 -16.22 -18.07 26.17
CA VAL A 573 -15.68 -16.74 26.48
C VAL A 573 -14.22 -16.67 26.04
N GLU A 574 -13.75 -15.47 25.70
CA GLU A 574 -12.36 -15.25 25.34
C GLU A 574 -11.47 -15.24 26.59
N ALA A 575 -10.36 -15.96 26.53
CA ALA A 575 -9.32 -15.96 27.54
C ALA A 575 -7.95 -16.18 26.88
N VAL A 576 -6.92 -15.47 27.36
CA VAL A 576 -5.54 -15.77 26.98
C VAL A 576 -5.16 -17.11 27.59
N LEU A 577 -4.81 -18.06 26.74
CA LEU A 577 -4.43 -19.42 27.10
C LEU A 577 -2.94 -19.63 26.85
N THR A 578 -2.30 -20.42 27.69
CA THR A 578 -0.87 -20.75 27.62
C THR A 578 -0.66 -22.24 27.40
N GLU A 579 0.58 -22.66 27.14
CA GLU A 579 0.96 -24.07 27.03
C GLU A 579 0.67 -24.84 28.34
N THR A 580 0.84 -24.19 29.50
CA THR A 580 0.52 -24.77 30.79
C THR A 580 -0.96 -25.09 30.92
N ASP A 581 -1.83 -24.19 30.43
CA ASP A 581 -3.28 -24.39 30.45
C ASP A 581 -3.69 -25.57 29.55
N LEU A 582 -3.03 -25.74 28.39
CA LEU A 582 -3.25 -26.88 27.49
C LEU A 582 -2.92 -28.22 28.19
N HIS A 583 -1.77 -28.28 28.89
CA HIS A 583 -1.37 -29.50 29.62
C HIS A 583 -2.34 -29.80 30.75
N ALA A 584 -2.75 -28.80 31.54
CA ALA A 584 -3.72 -28.98 32.62
C ALA A 584 -5.09 -29.45 32.10
N ALA A 585 -5.59 -28.82 31.03
CA ALA A 585 -6.85 -29.20 30.41
C ALA A 585 -6.80 -30.61 29.78
N SER A 586 -5.69 -30.97 29.16
CA SER A 586 -5.48 -32.32 28.61
C SER A 586 -5.53 -33.39 29.71
N ALA A 587 -4.84 -33.15 30.82
CA ALA A 587 -4.84 -34.06 31.97
C ALA A 587 -6.24 -34.22 32.59
N ALA A 588 -7.02 -33.15 32.62
CA ALA A 588 -8.42 -33.12 33.11
C ALA A 588 -9.44 -33.69 32.10
N GLY A 589 -9.03 -34.00 30.84
CA GLY A 589 -9.92 -34.38 29.76
C GLY A 589 -10.88 -33.26 29.31
N ALA A 590 -10.46 -32.00 29.52
CA ALA A 590 -11.21 -30.78 29.25
C ALA A 590 -10.73 -30.00 28.02
N LEU A 591 -9.78 -30.58 27.24
CA LEU A 591 -9.25 -29.97 26.02
C LEU A 591 -10.04 -30.37 24.79
N TYR A 592 -10.50 -29.37 24.01
CA TYR A 592 -11.22 -29.57 22.76
C TYR A 592 -10.58 -28.77 21.63
N LEU A 593 -10.61 -29.34 20.44
CA LEU A 593 -10.35 -28.66 19.18
C LEU A 593 -11.62 -28.64 18.35
N GLY A 594 -11.99 -27.49 17.78
CA GLY A 594 -13.28 -27.36 17.12
C GLY A 594 -13.25 -26.57 15.82
N ASN A 595 -14.09 -26.96 14.87
CA ASN A 595 -14.36 -26.21 13.65
C ASN A 595 -15.80 -26.41 13.17
N ALA A 596 -16.25 -25.61 12.21
CA ALA A 596 -17.62 -25.68 11.67
C ALA A 596 -17.94 -27.00 10.97
N LEU A 597 -16.93 -27.75 10.55
CA LEU A 597 -17.08 -29.01 9.83
C LEU A 597 -17.42 -30.18 10.75
N ARG A 598 -16.76 -30.29 11.92
CA ARG A 598 -16.86 -31.42 12.86
C ARG A 598 -17.46 -31.07 14.23
N GLY A 599 -17.69 -29.78 14.51
CA GLY A 599 -18.04 -29.35 15.86
C GLY A 599 -16.84 -29.39 16.82
N LEU A 600 -17.10 -29.61 18.10
CA LEU A 600 -16.11 -29.80 19.15
C LEU A 600 -15.63 -31.26 19.18
N VAL A 601 -14.31 -31.45 19.15
CA VAL A 601 -13.66 -32.76 19.23
C VAL A 601 -12.77 -32.74 20.47
N ARG A 602 -13.04 -33.64 21.43
CA ARG A 602 -12.17 -33.81 22.60
C ARG A 602 -10.83 -34.40 22.16
N VAL A 603 -9.76 -33.86 22.65
CA VAL A 603 -8.39 -34.31 22.34
C VAL A 603 -7.55 -34.44 23.60
N ARG A 604 -6.49 -35.27 23.53
CA ARG A 604 -5.42 -35.30 24.53
C ARG A 604 -4.15 -34.77 23.87
N LEU A 605 -3.28 -34.14 24.65
CA LEU A 605 -1.94 -33.81 24.14
C LEU A 605 -1.15 -35.11 23.98
N GLY A 606 -0.68 -35.36 22.75
CA GLY A 606 0.30 -36.42 22.47
C GLY A 606 1.71 -35.95 22.82
N PHE A 607 2.62 -36.88 22.99
CA PHE A 607 4.04 -36.64 23.29
C PHE A 607 4.81 -36.31 22.00
#